data_4681e7b3530ce52c4f93c450fcaff664
#
_entry.id   4681e7b3530ce52c4f93c450fcaff664
#
_cell.length_a   1.000
_cell.length_b   1.000
_cell.length_c   1.000
_cell.angle_alpha   90.00
_cell.angle_beta   90.00
_cell.angle_gamma   90.00
#
_symmetry.space_group_name_H-M   'P 1'
#
loop_
_entity.id
_entity.type
_entity.pdbx_description
1 polymer ?
#
loop_
_entity_poly.entity_id
_entity_poly.type
_entity_poly.pdbx_seq_one_letter_code
_entity_poly.pdbx_strand_id
1 'polypeptide(L)'
;MTQTWIALAVGVTVTTGAHAALDKAAAEALMKKDGCAGCHEIDKKLVGPAFQDVAAKYRNDKDAAVKLRDKVKKGSTHVWGEAAMPPNVLASDSDISELVNWILTLHQ
;
A
#
# COMPACT_ATOMS: atom_id res chain seq x y z
N MET A 1 -18.70 -16.98 -60.74
CA MET A 1 -17.63 -16.26 -60.03
C MET A 1 -18.08 -15.95 -58.60
N THR A 2 -17.68 -16.78 -57.66
CA THR A 2 -18.03 -16.61 -56.24
C THR A 2 -16.93 -15.84 -55.55
N GLN A 3 -17.20 -14.59 -55.18
CA GLN A 3 -16.30 -13.78 -54.36
C GLN A 3 -16.48 -14.18 -52.90
N THR A 4 -15.46 -14.79 -52.32
CA THR A 4 -15.41 -15.10 -50.91
C THR A 4 -14.89 -13.87 -50.13
N TRP A 5 -15.72 -13.26 -49.33
CA TRP A 5 -15.32 -12.17 -48.43
C TRP A 5 -14.74 -12.81 -47.16
N ILE A 6 -13.42 -12.64 -46.98
CA ILE A 6 -12.75 -13.01 -45.73
C ILE A 6 -12.91 -11.84 -44.77
N ALA A 7 -13.76 -12.01 -43.76
CA ALA A 7 -13.87 -11.05 -42.68
C ALA A 7 -12.67 -11.25 -41.73
N LEU A 8 -11.73 -10.29 -41.71
CA LEU A 8 -10.71 -10.24 -40.67
C LEU A 8 -11.36 -9.76 -39.38
N ALA A 9 -11.53 -10.65 -38.43
CA ALA A 9 -11.88 -10.29 -37.07
C ALA A 9 -10.62 -9.73 -36.38
N VAL A 10 -10.57 -8.41 -36.19
CA VAL A 10 -9.56 -7.76 -35.35
C VAL A 10 -9.94 -8.01 -33.90
N GLY A 11 -9.28 -8.98 -33.28
CA GLY A 11 -9.41 -9.22 -31.85
C GLY A 11 -8.75 -8.09 -31.07
N VAL A 12 -9.56 -7.25 -30.42
CA VAL A 12 -9.08 -6.26 -29.46
C VAL A 12 -8.70 -7.00 -28.18
N THR A 13 -7.43 -7.25 -27.98
CA THR A 13 -6.94 -7.74 -26.68
C THR A 13 -6.95 -6.58 -25.69
N VAL A 14 -7.94 -6.56 -24.83
CA VAL A 14 -7.96 -5.65 -23.67
C VAL A 14 -6.93 -6.22 -22.68
N THR A 15 -5.73 -5.64 -22.66
CA THR A 15 -4.77 -5.90 -21.60
C THR A 15 -5.29 -5.20 -20.34
N THR A 16 -5.89 -5.95 -19.44
CA THR A 16 -6.14 -5.47 -18.08
C THR A 16 -4.77 -5.29 -17.43
N GLY A 17 -4.32 -4.04 -17.31
CA GLY A 17 -3.11 -3.71 -16.58
C GLY A 17 -3.28 -4.13 -15.12
N ALA A 18 -2.67 -5.25 -14.72
CA ALA A 18 -2.50 -5.55 -13.32
C ALA A 18 -1.58 -4.47 -12.73
N HIS A 19 -2.06 -3.71 -11.72
CA HIS A 19 -1.18 -2.84 -10.94
C HIS A 19 -0.15 -3.74 -10.25
N ALA A 20 1.11 -3.63 -10.67
CA ALA A 20 2.20 -4.31 -9.98
C ALA A 20 2.25 -3.80 -8.54
N ALA A 21 2.41 -4.71 -7.59
CA ALA A 21 2.68 -4.35 -6.19
C ALA A 21 3.92 -3.45 -6.14
N LEU A 22 3.95 -2.50 -5.19
CA LEU A 22 5.11 -1.65 -4.98
C LEU A 22 6.35 -2.50 -4.69
N ASP A 23 7.47 -2.16 -5.32
CA ASP A 23 8.77 -2.62 -4.85
C ASP A 23 9.25 -1.74 -3.68
N LYS A 24 10.33 -2.14 -3.05
CA LYS A 24 10.90 -1.42 -1.89
C LYS A 24 11.25 0.02 -2.24
N ALA A 25 11.87 0.27 -3.39
CA ALA A 25 12.29 1.61 -3.79
C ALA A 25 11.07 2.53 -4.01
N ALA A 26 10.02 2.03 -4.66
CA ALA A 26 8.77 2.76 -4.85
C ALA A 26 8.05 3.03 -3.52
N ALA A 27 8.04 2.06 -2.62
CA ALA A 27 7.48 2.24 -1.28
C ALA A 27 8.23 3.30 -0.48
N GLU A 28 9.56 3.29 -0.49
CA GLU A 28 10.38 4.30 0.17
C GLU A 28 10.14 5.71 -0.43
N ALA A 29 9.96 5.82 -1.72
CA ALA A 29 9.63 7.07 -2.37
C ALA A 29 8.26 7.62 -1.91
N LEU A 30 7.25 6.76 -1.80
CA LEU A 30 5.94 7.14 -1.24
C LEU A 30 6.03 7.53 0.23
N MET A 31 6.81 6.80 1.03
CA MET A 31 7.02 7.13 2.44
C MET A 31 7.59 8.54 2.62
N LYS A 32 8.54 8.93 1.77
CA LYS A 32 9.11 10.29 1.80
C LYS A 32 8.11 11.33 1.34
N LYS A 33 7.47 11.08 0.21
CA LYS A 33 6.47 11.99 -0.37
C LYS A 33 5.33 12.27 0.59
N ASP A 34 4.83 11.25 1.26
CA ASP A 34 3.63 11.29 2.09
C ASP A 34 3.92 11.49 3.59
N GLY A 35 5.16 11.78 3.94
CA GLY A 35 5.56 12.13 5.30
C GLY A 35 5.69 10.95 6.28
N CYS A 36 5.60 9.72 5.82
CA CYS A 36 5.72 8.53 6.67
C CYS A 36 7.14 8.34 7.22
N ALA A 37 8.15 8.66 6.40
CA ALA A 37 9.56 8.44 6.73
C ALA A 37 10.07 9.29 7.90
N GLY A 38 9.34 10.31 8.31
CA GLY A 38 9.69 11.11 9.49
C GLY A 38 9.50 10.37 10.81
N CYS A 39 8.62 9.37 10.84
CA CYS A 39 8.25 8.63 12.04
C CYS A 39 8.41 7.11 11.91
N HIS A 40 8.49 6.58 10.70
CA HIS A 40 8.60 5.14 10.44
C HIS A 40 9.83 4.80 9.62
N GLU A 41 10.43 3.68 9.94
CA GLU A 41 11.38 2.95 9.10
C GLU A 41 10.83 1.55 8.81
N ILE A 42 11.45 0.84 7.87
CA ILE A 42 10.99 -0.49 7.48
C ILE A 42 11.33 -1.52 8.57
N ASP A 43 12.54 -1.46 9.09
CA ASP A 43 13.13 -2.49 9.96
C ASP A 43 13.51 -2.00 11.36
N LYS A 44 13.28 -0.74 11.67
CA LYS A 44 13.64 -0.15 12.96
C LYS A 44 12.52 0.72 13.51
N LYS A 45 12.39 0.68 14.84
CA LYS A 45 11.55 1.66 15.55
C LYS A 45 12.21 3.04 15.49
N LEU A 46 11.42 4.03 15.16
CA LEU A 46 11.77 5.44 15.25
C LEU A 46 10.82 6.11 16.24
N VAL A 47 10.03 7.08 15.82
CA VAL A 47 8.90 7.60 16.64
C VAL A 47 7.75 6.60 16.64
N GLY A 48 7.42 6.07 15.46
CA GLY A 48 6.45 5.01 15.27
C GLY A 48 7.12 3.64 15.14
N PRO A 49 6.33 2.56 15.10
CA PRO A 49 6.85 1.20 14.94
C PRO A 49 7.50 1.01 13.58
N ALA A 50 8.45 0.06 13.50
CA ALA A 50 8.93 -0.45 12.23
C ALA A 50 7.77 -1.04 11.43
N PHE A 51 7.77 -0.88 10.13
CA PHE A 51 6.73 -1.46 9.28
C PHE A 51 6.72 -2.99 9.32
N GLN A 52 7.87 -3.63 9.51
CA GLN A 52 7.94 -5.07 9.74
C GLN A 52 7.18 -5.50 11.00
N ASP A 53 7.22 -4.71 12.05
CA ASP A 53 6.47 -4.97 13.29
C ASP A 53 4.98 -4.75 13.10
N VAL A 54 4.58 -3.76 12.31
CA VAL A 54 3.18 -3.57 11.92
C VAL A 54 2.67 -4.79 11.15
N ALA A 55 3.42 -5.28 10.18
CA ALA A 55 3.08 -6.47 9.42
C ALA A 55 2.93 -7.70 10.33
N ALA A 56 3.84 -7.87 11.29
CA ALA A 56 3.79 -8.98 12.24
C ALA A 56 2.55 -8.92 13.14
N LYS A 57 2.21 -7.72 13.65
CA LYS A 57 1.03 -7.52 14.50
C LYS A 57 -0.28 -7.88 13.79
N TYR A 58 -0.39 -7.55 12.53
CA TYR A 58 -1.62 -7.72 11.75
C TYR A 58 -1.63 -8.95 10.84
N ARG A 59 -0.65 -9.84 10.95
CA ARG A 59 -0.46 -10.99 10.03
C ARG A 59 -1.67 -11.90 9.90
N ASN A 60 -2.39 -12.13 10.98
CA ASN A 60 -3.56 -13.01 11.03
C ASN A 60 -4.89 -12.26 11.05
N ASP A 61 -4.87 -10.96 10.84
CA ASP A 61 -6.07 -10.14 10.81
C ASP A 61 -6.52 -9.95 9.34
N LYS A 62 -7.65 -10.59 8.99
CA LYS A 62 -8.22 -10.48 7.64
C LYS A 62 -8.68 -9.07 7.28
N ASP A 63 -8.92 -8.22 8.28
CA ASP A 63 -9.36 -6.83 8.10
C ASP A 63 -8.20 -5.83 8.24
N ALA A 64 -6.96 -6.31 8.28
CA ALA A 64 -5.78 -5.49 8.51
C ALA A 64 -5.67 -4.29 7.57
N ALA A 65 -5.86 -4.49 6.28
CA ALA A 65 -5.74 -3.41 5.30
C ALA A 65 -6.75 -2.28 5.54
N VAL A 66 -7.99 -2.62 5.83
CA VAL A 66 -9.05 -1.63 6.14
C VAL A 66 -8.71 -0.87 7.41
N LYS A 67 -8.32 -1.58 8.45
CA LYS A 67 -7.95 -0.98 9.76
C LYS A 67 -6.76 -0.05 9.64
N LEU A 68 -5.72 -0.47 8.92
CA LEU A 68 -4.52 0.34 8.76
C LEU A 68 -4.75 1.58 7.91
N ARG A 69 -5.51 1.48 6.83
CA ARG A 69 -5.90 2.66 6.04
C ARG A 69 -6.64 3.68 6.89
N ASP A 70 -7.57 3.23 7.72
CA ASP A 70 -8.32 4.10 8.62
C ASP A 70 -7.40 4.80 9.64
N LYS A 71 -6.47 4.07 10.23
CA LYS A 71 -5.48 4.62 11.16
C LYS A 71 -4.56 5.66 10.52
N VAL A 72 -4.15 5.46 9.30
CA VAL A 72 -3.34 6.45 8.57
C VAL A 72 -4.14 7.73 8.32
N LYS A 73 -5.38 7.61 7.89
CA LYS A 73 -6.23 8.77 7.58
C LYS A 73 -6.65 9.54 8.81
N LYS A 74 -7.03 8.86 9.87
CA LYS A 74 -7.61 9.45 11.09
C LYS A 74 -6.61 9.63 12.22
N GLY A 75 -5.43 9.00 12.10
CA GLY A 75 -4.49 8.89 13.20
C GLY A 75 -4.85 7.77 14.17
N SER A 76 -3.97 7.51 15.11
CA SER A 76 -4.20 6.52 16.17
C SER A 76 -3.47 6.88 17.45
N THR A 77 -3.99 6.40 18.57
CA THR A 77 -3.42 6.56 19.91
C THR A 77 -3.41 5.24 20.64
N HIS A 78 -2.43 5.04 21.51
CA HIS A 78 -2.33 3.87 22.41
C HIS A 78 -2.28 2.49 21.72
N VAL A 79 -1.97 2.44 20.43
CA VAL A 79 -1.80 1.16 19.71
C VAL A 79 -0.39 0.60 19.92
N TRP A 80 0.59 1.48 19.93
CA TRP A 80 2.02 1.17 20.03
C TRP A 80 2.69 1.89 21.20
N GLY A 81 2.01 2.03 22.32
CA GLY A 81 2.49 2.76 23.50
C GLY A 81 2.00 4.20 23.54
N GLU A 82 2.81 5.08 24.10
CA GLU A 82 2.42 6.49 24.37
C GLU A 82 2.40 7.38 23.12
N ALA A 83 3.20 7.04 22.10
CA ALA A 83 3.29 7.86 20.91
C ALA A 83 2.01 7.82 20.10
N ALA A 84 1.47 8.97 19.77
CA ALA A 84 0.32 9.10 18.88
C ALA A 84 0.78 9.26 17.43
N MET A 85 0.08 8.59 16.51
CA MET A 85 0.21 8.85 15.07
C MET A 85 -0.82 9.91 14.70
N PRO A 86 -0.41 11.09 14.22
CA PRO A 86 -1.36 12.11 13.77
C PRO A 86 -2.05 11.66 12.48
N PRO A 87 -3.22 12.22 12.14
CA PRO A 87 -3.84 12.00 10.84
C PRO A 87 -2.88 12.40 9.71
N ASN A 88 -2.75 11.55 8.70
CA ASN A 88 -1.98 11.87 7.51
C ASN A 88 -2.85 12.67 6.54
N VAL A 89 -2.47 13.92 6.30
CA VAL A 89 -3.19 14.85 5.42
C VAL A 89 -2.49 15.03 4.06
N LEU A 90 -1.34 14.40 3.86
CA LEU A 90 -0.53 14.52 2.64
C LEU A 90 -0.85 13.44 1.63
N ALA A 91 -1.05 12.21 2.08
CA ALA A 91 -1.21 11.05 1.23
C ALA A 91 -2.61 10.98 0.62
N SER A 92 -2.68 10.65 -0.68
CA SER A 92 -3.94 10.27 -1.32
C SER A 92 -4.43 8.92 -0.80
N ASP A 93 -5.72 8.64 -0.97
CA ASP A 93 -6.28 7.32 -0.64
C ASP A 93 -5.59 6.19 -1.40
N SER A 94 -5.21 6.43 -2.65
CA SER A 94 -4.46 5.48 -3.47
C SER A 94 -3.09 5.20 -2.89
N ASP A 95 -2.33 6.23 -2.53
CA ASP A 95 -1.01 6.08 -1.91
C ASP A 95 -1.08 5.32 -0.59
N ILE A 96 -2.06 5.65 0.24
CA ILE A 96 -2.29 4.94 1.52
C ILE A 96 -2.57 3.46 1.27
N SER A 97 -3.45 3.15 0.33
CA SER A 97 -3.79 1.77 -0.01
C SER A 97 -2.60 0.99 -0.52
N GLU A 98 -1.81 1.57 -1.41
CA GLU A 98 -0.60 0.94 -1.96
C GLU A 98 0.45 0.68 -0.87
N LEU A 99 0.72 1.67 -0.02
CA LEU A 99 1.66 1.52 1.09
C LEU A 99 1.18 0.49 2.11
N VAL A 100 -0.06 0.53 2.52
CA VAL A 100 -0.61 -0.44 3.49
C VAL A 100 -0.52 -1.85 2.94
N ASN A 101 -0.90 -2.07 1.69
CA ASN A 101 -0.79 -3.39 1.07
C ASN A 101 0.66 -3.86 1.01
N TRP A 102 1.60 -2.98 0.68
CA TRP A 102 3.02 -3.30 0.67
C TRP A 102 3.54 -3.64 2.07
N ILE A 103 3.21 -2.84 3.09
CA ILE A 103 3.59 -3.08 4.49
C ILE A 103 3.16 -4.48 4.93
N LEU A 104 1.93 -4.86 4.60
CA LEU A 104 1.39 -6.18 4.99
C LEU A 104 2.09 -7.36 4.31
N THR A 105 2.90 -7.13 3.27
CA THR A 105 3.73 -8.17 2.64
C THR A 105 5.08 -8.38 3.33
N LEU A 106 5.46 -7.51 4.27
CA LEU A 106 6.77 -7.56 4.90
C LEU A 106 6.91 -8.77 5.83
N HIS A 107 8.11 -9.32 5.86
CA HIS A 107 8.51 -10.38 6.77
C HIS A 107 9.66 -9.90 7.65
N GLN A 108 9.70 -10.41 8.85
CA GLN A 108 10.84 -10.21 9.76
C GLN A 108 11.99 -11.16 9.43
#